data_a405e8a2b9d74adef0a92adda4989d3d
#
_entry.id   a405e8a2b9d74adef0a92adda4989d3d
#
_cell.length_a   1.000
_cell.length_b   1.000
_cell.length_c   1.000
_cell.angle_alpha   90.00
_cell.angle_beta   90.00
_cell.angle_gamma   90.00
#
_symmetry.space_group_name_H-M   'P 1'
#
loop_
_entity.id
_entity.type
_entity.pdbx_description
1 polymer ?
#
loop_
_entity_poly.entity_id
_entity_poly.type
_entity_poly.pdbx_seq_one_letter_code
_entity_poly.pdbx_strand_id
1 'polypeptide(L)'
;MGAGFAPAKSDQTCDRLQKEMKRPLYLLLTLCALTLRAGETARTTNMSSTNRTELATLGGGCFWCVEAVYERLPGVKAVTSGYAGGHTPNPTYQEVCTGDTGHAEVTQIEFDPTQISYEQLLAVFWEAHDPTTLNRQGGDTGTQYRSVIFYGNDAQKAAAEKSKQAAAKKFPKPIVTEIVPLTKFYKAEGYHQGYYRNNQNAPYCRAVIRPKLEKLDKATKH
;
A
#
# COMPACT_ATOMS: atom_id res chain seq x y z
N MET A 1 -18.77 -5.07 -40.63
CA MET A 1 -19.33 -4.26 -39.54
C MET A 1 -18.39 -4.41 -38.35
N GLY A 2 -17.44 -3.46 -38.19
CA GLY A 2 -16.45 -3.51 -37.11
C GLY A 2 -17.00 -2.75 -35.91
N ALA A 3 -17.25 -3.45 -34.81
CA ALA A 3 -17.55 -2.83 -33.54
C ALA A 3 -16.24 -2.27 -32.95
N GLY A 4 -16.11 -0.94 -32.97
CA GLY A 4 -15.02 -0.25 -32.29
C GLY A 4 -15.15 -0.44 -30.79
N PHE A 5 -14.15 -1.09 -30.22
CA PHE A 5 -13.97 -1.17 -28.76
C PHE A 5 -13.63 0.26 -28.25
N ALA A 6 -14.52 0.84 -27.46
CA ALA A 6 -14.21 2.04 -26.73
C ALA A 6 -13.12 1.73 -25.68
N PRO A 7 -12.07 2.58 -25.49
CA PRO A 7 -11.04 2.35 -24.50
C PRO A 7 -11.67 2.32 -23.09
N ALA A 8 -11.26 1.35 -22.32
CA ALA A 8 -11.77 1.15 -20.96
C ALA A 8 -11.48 2.38 -20.08
N LYS A 9 -12.42 2.74 -19.21
CA LYS A 9 -12.33 3.90 -18.27
C LYS A 9 -11.14 3.88 -17.31
N SER A 10 -10.30 2.81 -17.32
CA SER A 10 -9.06 2.68 -16.56
C SER A 10 -8.01 3.75 -16.89
N ASP A 11 -8.01 4.24 -18.12
CA ASP A 11 -7.03 5.22 -18.62
C ASP A 11 -7.14 6.59 -17.93
N GLN A 12 -8.37 7.01 -17.56
CA GLN A 12 -8.61 8.34 -16.99
C GLN A 12 -8.11 8.52 -15.55
N THR A 13 -8.08 7.47 -14.74
CA THR A 13 -7.60 7.57 -13.35
C THR A 13 -6.07 7.65 -13.30
N CYS A 14 -5.39 6.79 -14.04
CA CYS A 14 -3.93 6.83 -14.17
C CYS A 14 -3.44 8.12 -14.82
N ASP A 15 -4.10 8.60 -15.87
CA ASP A 15 -3.79 9.88 -16.51
C ASP A 15 -3.95 11.07 -15.57
N ARG A 16 -4.98 11.07 -14.73
CA ARG A 16 -5.19 12.11 -13.73
C ARG A 16 -4.07 12.13 -12.68
N LEU A 17 -3.68 10.96 -12.17
CA LEU A 17 -2.61 10.82 -11.19
C LEU A 17 -1.26 11.24 -11.79
N GLN A 18 -1.01 10.90 -13.05
CA GLN A 18 0.20 11.25 -13.77
C GLN A 18 0.34 12.77 -14.01
N LYS A 19 -0.77 13.49 -14.23
CA LYS A 19 -0.77 14.97 -14.38
C LYS A 19 -0.40 15.68 -13.08
N GLU A 20 -0.74 15.11 -11.93
CA GLU A 20 -0.36 15.67 -10.63
C GLU A 20 1.16 15.56 -10.37
N MET A 21 1.81 14.51 -10.89
CA MET A 21 3.24 14.24 -10.67
C MET A 21 4.19 15.06 -11.55
N LYS A 22 3.74 15.63 -12.68
CA LYS A 22 4.60 16.38 -13.64
C LYS A 22 4.89 17.83 -13.23
N ARG A 23 4.56 18.27 -12.01
CA ARG A 23 4.93 19.61 -11.54
C ARG A 23 6.38 19.61 -11.07
N PRO A 24 7.27 20.47 -11.66
CA PRO A 24 8.69 20.50 -11.31
C PRO A 24 8.88 21.01 -9.87
N LEU A 25 9.55 20.19 -9.05
CA LEU A 25 10.07 20.58 -7.75
C LEU A 25 11.44 21.24 -7.99
N TYR A 26 11.55 22.56 -7.81
CA TYR A 26 12.83 23.26 -7.84
C TYR A 26 13.69 22.81 -6.64
N LEU A 27 14.81 22.14 -6.97
CA LEU A 27 15.80 21.65 -6.04
C LEU A 27 16.73 22.79 -5.60
N LEU A 28 16.68 23.19 -4.32
CA LEU A 28 17.69 24.04 -3.69
C LEU A 28 18.70 23.14 -3.00
N LEU A 29 19.89 23.05 -3.60
CA LEU A 29 21.07 22.44 -3.04
C LEU A 29 21.74 23.40 -2.05
N THR A 30 21.81 23.05 -0.77
CA THR A 30 22.77 23.65 0.16
C THR A 30 23.67 22.56 0.74
N LEU A 31 24.92 22.74 0.41
CA LEU A 31 26.08 21.96 0.84
C LEU A 31 26.48 22.37 2.27
N CYS A 32 26.64 21.46 3.22
CA CYS A 32 27.38 21.73 4.43
C CYS A 32 28.20 20.51 4.87
N ALA A 33 29.47 20.77 5.16
CA ALA A 33 30.54 19.81 5.33
C ALA A 33 30.77 19.38 6.81
N LEU A 34 31.28 18.21 6.95
CA LEU A 34 32.06 17.51 7.99
C LEU A 34 32.35 18.16 9.33
N THR A 35 32.20 17.36 10.41
CA THR A 35 33.28 17.12 11.37
C THR A 35 33.17 15.75 12.04
N LEU A 36 34.24 14.95 11.95
CA LEU A 36 34.47 13.72 12.71
C LEU A 36 34.81 14.07 14.19
N ARG A 37 34.28 13.27 15.11
CA ARG A 37 34.96 13.02 16.40
C ARG A 37 34.75 11.58 16.84
N ALA A 38 35.89 10.89 17.01
CA ALA A 38 36.01 9.59 17.62
C ALA A 38 35.94 9.71 19.14
N GLY A 39 35.35 8.74 19.81
CA GLY A 39 35.34 8.57 21.26
C GLY A 39 34.92 7.17 21.62
N GLU A 40 35.90 6.35 22.02
CA GLU A 40 35.79 4.94 22.44
C GLU A 40 35.31 4.82 23.89
N THR A 41 34.63 3.72 24.16
CA THR A 41 34.51 2.90 25.37
C THR A 41 33.14 2.94 26.08
N ALA A 42 32.48 1.76 26.06
CA ALA A 42 32.22 0.92 27.23
C ALA A 42 31.32 -0.28 26.86
N ARG A 43 31.84 -1.47 27.13
CA ARG A 43 31.12 -2.73 27.11
C ARG A 43 29.91 -2.66 28.04
N THR A 44 28.73 -2.88 27.47
CA THR A 44 27.59 -3.38 28.22
C THR A 44 27.01 -4.55 27.43
N THR A 45 27.06 -5.73 28.02
CA THR A 45 26.40 -6.93 27.53
C THR A 45 24.92 -6.65 27.42
N ASN A 46 24.49 -6.31 26.24
CA ASN A 46 23.09 -6.10 25.97
C ASN A 46 22.55 -7.35 25.29
N MET A 47 21.60 -7.99 25.96
CA MET A 47 20.76 -9.05 25.41
C MET A 47 20.28 -8.57 24.06
N SER A 48 20.66 -9.30 23.02
CA SER A 48 20.18 -9.12 21.66
C SER A 48 18.66 -9.31 21.66
N SER A 49 17.90 -8.25 21.84
CA SER A 49 16.54 -8.21 21.34
C SER A 49 16.70 -8.27 19.83
N THR A 50 16.55 -9.44 19.25
CA THR A 50 16.43 -9.61 17.82
C THR A 50 15.31 -8.69 17.38
N ASN A 51 15.66 -7.62 16.70
CA ASN A 51 14.74 -6.66 16.07
C ASN A 51 14.07 -7.41 14.90
N ARG A 52 13.17 -8.36 15.25
CA ARG A 52 12.53 -9.27 14.31
C ARG A 52 11.37 -8.53 13.70
N THR A 53 11.59 -7.98 12.52
CA THR A 53 10.51 -7.43 11.71
C THR A 53 9.90 -8.51 10.82
N GLU A 54 8.62 -8.37 10.52
CA GLU A 54 7.87 -9.20 9.58
C GLU A 54 7.33 -8.33 8.44
N LEU A 55 6.96 -8.97 7.33
CA LEU A 55 6.42 -8.30 6.15
C LEU A 55 4.97 -8.74 5.92
N ALA A 56 4.11 -7.77 5.62
CA ALA A 56 2.77 -7.98 5.08
C ALA A 56 2.64 -7.27 3.73
N THR A 57 2.00 -7.89 2.73
CA THR A 57 1.83 -7.28 1.40
C THR A 57 0.34 -7.25 1.05
N LEU A 58 -0.22 -6.05 0.93
CA LEU A 58 -1.66 -5.81 0.84
C LEU A 58 -2.00 -4.85 -0.31
N GLY A 59 -3.03 -5.17 -1.09
CA GLY A 59 -3.62 -4.32 -2.13
C GLY A 59 -5.08 -4.02 -1.81
N GLY A 60 -5.44 -2.75 -1.73
CA GLY A 60 -6.80 -2.29 -1.40
C GLY A 60 -7.18 -1.01 -2.14
N GLY A 61 -6.97 -0.99 -3.46
CA GLY A 61 -7.08 0.19 -4.32
C GLY A 61 -5.75 0.91 -4.51
N CYS A 62 -5.79 2.22 -4.75
CA CYS A 62 -4.58 3.02 -4.94
C CYS A 62 -3.61 2.88 -3.75
N PHE A 63 -2.36 2.50 -4.03
CA PHE A 63 -1.34 2.26 -3.01
C PHE A 63 -0.99 3.49 -2.17
N TRP A 64 -1.14 4.74 -2.68
CA TRP A 64 -0.98 5.95 -1.87
C TRP A 64 -1.96 6.02 -0.70
N CYS A 65 -3.20 5.52 -0.92
CA CYS A 65 -4.21 5.43 0.13
C CYS A 65 -3.81 4.40 1.19
N VAL A 66 -3.37 3.23 0.74
CA VAL A 66 -2.99 2.12 1.62
C VAL A 66 -1.72 2.47 2.41
N GLU A 67 -0.69 3.02 1.75
CA GLU A 67 0.53 3.53 2.37
C GLU A 67 0.21 4.53 3.49
N ALA A 68 -0.60 5.58 3.19
CA ALA A 68 -0.96 6.61 4.15
C ALA A 68 -1.70 6.07 5.39
N VAL A 69 -2.44 4.98 5.26
CA VAL A 69 -3.11 4.30 6.38
C VAL A 69 -2.09 3.61 7.28
N TYR A 70 -1.22 2.78 6.69
CA TYR A 70 -0.31 1.93 7.48
C TYR A 70 0.88 2.69 8.05
N GLU A 71 1.39 3.74 7.39
CA GLU A 71 2.46 4.59 7.95
C GLU A 71 2.14 5.21 9.32
N ARG A 72 0.88 5.27 9.69
CA ARG A 72 0.40 5.90 10.95
C ARG A 72 0.27 4.91 12.11
N LEU A 73 0.39 3.62 11.85
CA LEU A 73 0.15 2.60 12.87
C LEU A 73 1.38 2.42 13.76
N PRO A 74 1.21 2.48 15.10
CA PRO A 74 2.29 2.10 16.00
C PRO A 74 2.74 0.66 15.74
N GLY A 75 4.06 0.44 15.73
CA GLY A 75 4.64 -0.88 15.43
C GLY A 75 4.97 -1.10 13.95
N VAL A 76 4.44 -0.30 13.03
CA VAL A 76 4.88 -0.28 11.63
C VAL A 76 6.19 0.48 11.53
N LYS A 77 7.20 -0.13 10.91
CA LYS A 77 8.56 0.41 10.76
C LYS A 77 8.76 1.10 9.41
N ALA A 78 8.24 0.49 8.36
CA ALA A 78 8.28 1.05 7.00
C ALA A 78 7.08 0.57 6.18
N VAL A 79 6.66 1.39 5.22
CA VAL A 79 5.65 1.04 4.21
C VAL A 79 6.23 1.38 2.85
N THR A 80 6.20 0.43 1.93
CA THR A 80 6.75 0.58 0.59
C THR A 80 5.67 0.31 -0.44
N SER A 81 5.31 1.30 -1.24
CA SER A 81 4.40 1.16 -2.38
C SER A 81 5.07 0.39 -3.53
N GLY A 82 4.32 -0.50 -4.17
CA GLY A 82 4.86 -1.35 -5.24
C GLY A 82 3.79 -2.14 -6.00
N TYR A 83 4.25 -3.14 -6.74
CA TYR A 83 3.45 -3.97 -7.62
C TYR A 83 3.70 -5.45 -7.32
N ALA A 84 2.64 -6.27 -7.36
CA ALA A 84 2.73 -7.72 -7.15
C ALA A 84 1.62 -8.47 -7.86
N GLY A 85 1.82 -9.79 -8.07
CA GLY A 85 0.80 -10.72 -8.57
C GLY A 85 0.61 -10.76 -10.07
N GLY A 86 1.37 -9.97 -10.85
CA GLY A 86 1.35 -9.98 -12.30
C GLY A 86 2.46 -10.84 -12.91
N HIS A 87 2.51 -10.83 -14.24
CA HIS A 87 3.46 -11.64 -15.03
C HIS A 87 4.58 -10.80 -15.66
N THR A 88 4.42 -9.49 -15.77
CA THR A 88 5.43 -8.59 -16.35
C THR A 88 6.59 -8.39 -15.37
N PRO A 89 7.85 -8.72 -15.75
CA PRO A 89 9.00 -8.48 -14.88
C PRO A 89 9.37 -6.99 -14.85
N ASN A 90 9.70 -6.47 -13.67
CA ASN A 90 10.11 -5.08 -13.43
C ASN A 90 9.17 -4.05 -14.10
N PRO A 91 7.85 -4.11 -13.82
CA PRO A 91 6.89 -3.24 -14.47
C PRO A 91 7.11 -1.79 -14.10
N THR A 92 6.84 -0.89 -15.02
CA THR A 92 6.73 0.55 -14.77
C THR A 92 5.29 0.89 -14.39
N TYR A 93 5.10 2.05 -13.74
CA TYR A 93 3.76 2.58 -13.42
C TYR A 93 2.86 2.67 -14.65
N GLN A 94 3.40 3.16 -15.78
CA GLN A 94 2.64 3.28 -17.02
C GLN A 94 2.13 1.92 -17.52
N GLU A 95 2.97 0.90 -17.49
CA GLU A 95 2.58 -0.45 -17.88
C GLU A 95 1.51 -1.03 -16.93
N VAL A 96 1.64 -0.83 -15.61
CA VAL A 96 0.62 -1.29 -14.65
C VAL A 96 -0.72 -0.59 -14.90
N CYS A 97 -0.69 0.69 -15.27
CA CYS A 97 -1.89 1.47 -15.59
C CYS A 97 -2.68 0.94 -16.79
N THR A 98 -2.03 0.23 -17.74
CA THR A 98 -2.76 -0.40 -18.86
C THR A 98 -3.69 -1.53 -18.39
N GLY A 99 -3.39 -2.14 -17.24
CA GLY A 99 -4.08 -3.33 -16.73
C GLY A 99 -3.56 -4.64 -17.31
N ASP A 100 -2.68 -4.61 -18.33
CA ASP A 100 -2.21 -5.80 -19.06
C ASP A 100 -1.09 -6.55 -18.32
N THR A 101 -0.39 -5.93 -17.39
CA THR A 101 0.70 -6.56 -16.63
C THR A 101 0.22 -7.62 -15.65
N GLY A 102 -1.07 -7.61 -15.29
CA GLY A 102 -1.65 -8.45 -14.26
C GLY A 102 -1.27 -8.05 -12.82
N HIS A 103 -0.40 -7.05 -12.63
CA HIS A 103 -0.01 -6.58 -11.31
C HIS A 103 -1.14 -5.81 -10.61
N ALA A 104 -1.22 -5.98 -9.28
CA ALA A 104 -1.95 -5.06 -8.41
C ALA A 104 -1.00 -3.97 -7.87
N GLU A 105 -1.54 -2.77 -7.63
CA GLU A 105 -0.94 -1.81 -6.73
C GLU A 105 -1.04 -2.34 -5.30
N VAL A 106 0.10 -2.44 -4.63
CA VAL A 106 0.18 -2.99 -3.27
C VAL A 106 1.11 -2.16 -2.39
N THR A 107 0.98 -2.32 -1.09
CA THR A 107 1.96 -1.86 -0.13
C THR A 107 2.58 -3.05 0.58
N GLN A 108 3.91 -3.05 0.69
CA GLN A 108 4.64 -3.95 1.57
C GLN A 108 4.93 -3.23 2.88
N ILE A 109 4.45 -3.81 3.98
CA ILE A 109 4.45 -3.24 5.32
C ILE A 109 5.46 -4.03 6.14
N GLU A 110 6.52 -3.37 6.59
CA GLU A 110 7.47 -3.90 7.57
C GLU A 110 6.99 -3.51 8.97
N PHE A 111 6.76 -4.50 9.83
CA PHE A 111 6.21 -4.28 11.16
C PHE A 111 6.93 -5.09 12.24
N ASP A 112 6.87 -4.60 13.46
CA ASP A 112 7.35 -5.25 14.67
C ASP A 112 6.22 -6.10 15.28
N PRO A 113 6.29 -7.44 15.19
CA PRO A 113 5.21 -8.31 15.66
C PRO A 113 4.99 -8.27 17.17
N THR A 114 5.92 -7.67 17.94
CA THR A 114 5.74 -7.46 19.38
C THR A 114 4.89 -6.23 19.70
N GLN A 115 4.68 -5.32 18.74
CA GLN A 115 3.92 -4.08 18.88
C GLN A 115 2.59 -4.10 18.12
N ILE A 116 2.56 -4.73 16.95
CA ILE A 116 1.35 -4.89 16.14
C ILE A 116 1.37 -6.27 15.46
N SER A 117 0.30 -7.04 15.59
CA SER A 117 0.23 -8.35 14.95
C SER A 117 -0.24 -8.27 13.50
N TYR A 118 0.00 -9.34 12.73
CA TYR A 118 -0.50 -9.47 11.37
C TYR A 118 -2.03 -9.41 11.30
N GLU A 119 -2.72 -10.00 12.28
CA GLU A 119 -4.18 -9.94 12.40
C GLU A 119 -4.70 -8.53 12.64
N GLN A 120 -3.96 -7.71 13.39
CA GLN A 120 -4.31 -6.30 13.59
C GLN A 120 -4.13 -5.50 12.29
N LEU A 121 -3.08 -5.77 11.50
CA LEU A 121 -2.94 -5.18 10.16
C LEU A 121 -4.11 -5.59 9.26
N LEU A 122 -4.55 -6.84 9.29
CA LEU A 122 -5.72 -7.31 8.54
C LEU A 122 -7.02 -6.66 9.03
N ALA A 123 -7.17 -6.41 10.33
CA ALA A 123 -8.34 -5.69 10.84
C ALA A 123 -8.43 -4.28 10.25
N VAL A 124 -7.31 -3.56 10.20
CA VAL A 124 -7.22 -2.24 9.55
C VAL A 124 -7.51 -2.34 8.04
N PHE A 125 -7.05 -3.40 7.37
CA PHE A 125 -7.29 -3.64 5.95
C PHE A 125 -8.77 -3.64 5.62
N TRP A 126 -9.60 -4.36 6.40
CA TRP A 126 -11.04 -4.44 6.16
C TRP A 126 -11.78 -3.11 6.42
N GLU A 127 -11.26 -2.25 7.28
CA GLU A 127 -11.84 -0.93 7.55
C GLU A 127 -11.38 0.14 6.55
N ALA A 128 -10.19 -0.04 5.96
CA ALA A 128 -9.55 0.96 5.10
C ALA A 128 -10.09 1.00 3.67
N HIS A 129 -10.80 -0.04 3.19
CA HIS A 129 -11.31 -0.10 1.82
C HIS A 129 -12.63 -0.88 1.74
N ASP A 130 -13.29 -0.86 0.59
CA ASP A 130 -14.45 -1.70 0.31
C ASP A 130 -13.98 -3.00 -0.37
N PRO A 131 -13.98 -4.15 0.35
CA PRO A 131 -13.51 -5.42 -0.19
C PRO A 131 -14.55 -6.13 -1.07
N THR A 132 -15.71 -5.50 -1.36
CA THR A 132 -16.81 -6.10 -2.11
C THR A 132 -16.88 -5.65 -3.58
N THR A 133 -15.97 -4.77 -4.00
CA THR A 133 -15.94 -4.23 -5.37
C THR A 133 -14.81 -4.87 -6.18
N LEU A 134 -15.19 -5.64 -7.20
CA LEU A 134 -14.24 -6.31 -8.08
C LEU A 134 -13.48 -5.31 -8.95
N ASN A 135 -12.14 -5.37 -8.96
CA ASN A 135 -11.24 -4.53 -9.77
C ASN A 135 -11.56 -3.04 -9.66
N ARG A 136 -11.95 -2.60 -8.46
CA ARG A 136 -12.35 -1.21 -8.25
C ARG A 136 -12.23 -0.83 -6.78
N GLN A 137 -11.83 0.42 -6.53
CA GLN A 137 -11.91 1.03 -5.20
C GLN A 137 -12.35 2.49 -5.31
N GLY A 138 -13.59 2.78 -4.88
CA GLY A 138 -14.16 4.13 -5.03
C GLY A 138 -14.23 4.57 -6.49
N GLY A 139 -13.52 5.63 -6.84
CA GLY A 139 -13.40 6.15 -8.21
C GLY A 139 -12.35 5.46 -9.08
N ASP A 140 -11.43 4.71 -8.46
CA ASP A 140 -10.32 4.05 -9.16
C ASP A 140 -10.80 2.70 -9.71
N THR A 141 -10.69 2.49 -11.03
CA THR A 141 -11.19 1.31 -11.74
C THR A 141 -10.06 0.68 -12.56
N GLY A 142 -9.89 -0.62 -12.45
CA GLY A 142 -8.89 -1.43 -13.14
C GLY A 142 -8.40 -2.58 -12.26
N THR A 143 -7.84 -3.62 -12.90
CA THR A 143 -7.32 -4.82 -12.21
C THR A 143 -6.21 -4.48 -11.20
N GLN A 144 -5.46 -3.41 -11.44
CA GLN A 144 -4.43 -2.89 -10.55
C GLN A 144 -4.98 -2.41 -9.20
N TYR A 145 -6.25 -2.04 -9.13
CA TYR A 145 -6.91 -1.57 -7.89
C TYR A 145 -7.73 -2.65 -7.17
N ARG A 146 -7.51 -3.92 -7.52
CA ARG A 146 -8.23 -5.03 -6.88
C ARG A 146 -7.87 -5.18 -5.41
N SER A 147 -8.79 -5.75 -4.66
CA SER A 147 -8.56 -6.13 -3.26
C SER A 147 -7.82 -7.47 -3.22
N VAL A 148 -6.64 -7.50 -2.60
CA VAL A 148 -5.78 -8.68 -2.54
C VAL A 148 -4.88 -8.69 -1.30
N ILE A 149 -4.70 -9.88 -0.72
CA ILE A 149 -3.74 -10.17 0.34
C ILE A 149 -2.72 -11.15 -0.24
N PHE A 150 -1.46 -10.75 -0.31
CA PHE A 150 -0.35 -11.61 -0.70
C PHE A 150 0.31 -12.19 0.56
N TYR A 151 0.20 -13.51 0.75
CA TYR A 151 0.82 -14.17 1.90
C TYR A 151 2.25 -14.65 1.59
N GLY A 152 3.15 -14.49 2.56
CA GLY A 152 4.54 -14.94 2.47
C GLY A 152 4.78 -16.32 3.07
N ASN A 153 3.82 -16.85 3.86
CA ASN A 153 3.90 -18.15 4.52
C ASN A 153 2.51 -18.68 4.89
N ASP A 154 2.44 -19.95 5.32
CA ASP A 154 1.17 -20.61 5.64
C ASP A 154 0.46 -20.03 6.88
N ALA A 155 1.20 -19.47 7.85
CA ALA A 155 0.61 -18.81 9.00
C ALA A 155 -0.14 -17.53 8.56
N GLN A 156 0.45 -16.73 7.68
CA GLN A 156 -0.22 -15.56 7.09
C GLN A 156 -1.43 -15.96 6.25
N LYS A 157 -1.33 -17.05 5.45
CA LYS A 157 -2.47 -17.58 4.70
C LYS A 157 -3.64 -17.93 5.62
N ALA A 158 -3.40 -18.74 6.64
CA ALA A 158 -4.42 -19.14 7.59
C ALA A 158 -5.05 -17.95 8.33
N ALA A 159 -4.23 -16.98 8.76
CA ALA A 159 -4.69 -15.76 9.40
C ALA A 159 -5.56 -14.91 8.45
N ALA A 160 -5.15 -14.76 7.19
CA ALA A 160 -5.89 -14.02 6.18
C ALA A 160 -7.25 -14.65 5.87
N GLU A 161 -7.31 -15.97 5.69
CA GLU A 161 -8.56 -16.72 5.46
C GLU A 161 -9.52 -16.58 6.63
N LYS A 162 -9.04 -16.77 7.86
CA LYS A 162 -9.82 -16.60 9.10
C LYS A 162 -10.33 -15.17 9.23
N SER A 163 -9.48 -14.18 8.97
CA SER A 163 -9.83 -12.77 9.04
C SER A 163 -10.89 -12.39 8.00
N LYS A 164 -10.76 -12.89 6.76
CA LYS A 164 -11.76 -12.71 5.68
C LYS A 164 -13.13 -13.27 6.07
N GLN A 165 -13.18 -14.47 6.64
CA GLN A 165 -14.42 -15.10 7.13
C GLN A 165 -15.09 -14.27 8.25
N ALA A 166 -14.31 -13.74 9.17
CA ALA A 166 -14.81 -12.89 10.24
C ALA A 166 -15.33 -11.56 9.69
N ALA A 167 -14.58 -10.93 8.76
CA ALA A 167 -14.94 -9.68 8.12
C ALA A 167 -16.21 -9.79 7.27
N ALA A 168 -16.46 -10.93 6.62
CA ALA A 168 -17.62 -11.14 5.75
C ALA A 168 -18.97 -10.85 6.43
N LYS A 169 -19.04 -11.00 7.77
CA LYS A 169 -20.23 -10.69 8.55
C LYS A 169 -20.55 -9.19 8.64
N LYS A 170 -19.59 -8.33 8.34
CA LYS A 170 -19.72 -6.86 8.39
C LYS A 170 -20.16 -6.25 7.07
N PHE A 171 -20.11 -6.99 5.96
CA PHE A 171 -20.40 -6.49 4.62
C PHE A 171 -21.68 -7.08 4.06
N PRO A 172 -22.57 -6.27 3.44
CA PRO A 172 -23.83 -6.74 2.88
C PRO A 172 -23.64 -7.53 1.57
N LYS A 173 -22.46 -7.44 0.95
CA LYS A 173 -22.09 -8.13 -0.28
C LYS A 173 -20.91 -9.07 -0.05
N PRO A 174 -20.74 -10.12 -0.87
CA PRO A 174 -19.59 -11.01 -0.76
C PRO A 174 -18.25 -10.26 -0.87
N ILE A 175 -17.29 -10.63 -0.04
CA ILE A 175 -15.91 -10.15 -0.14
C ILE A 175 -15.22 -10.81 -1.34
N VAL A 176 -14.72 -9.98 -2.27
CA VAL A 176 -14.01 -10.41 -3.49
C VAL A 176 -12.48 -10.41 -3.32
N THR A 177 -11.97 -10.10 -2.13
CA THR A 177 -10.54 -10.07 -1.84
C THR A 177 -9.87 -11.40 -2.18
N GLU A 178 -8.84 -11.36 -3.01
CA GLU A 178 -7.98 -12.51 -3.30
C GLU A 178 -7.03 -12.78 -2.12
N ILE A 179 -6.72 -14.07 -1.85
CA ILE A 179 -5.67 -14.47 -0.90
C ILE A 179 -4.76 -15.41 -1.67
N VAL A 180 -3.59 -14.92 -2.06
CA VAL A 180 -2.68 -15.61 -2.99
C VAL A 180 -1.23 -15.54 -2.49
N PRO A 181 -0.34 -16.47 -2.89
CA PRO A 181 1.06 -16.42 -2.48
C PRO A 181 1.77 -15.20 -3.07
N LEU A 182 2.65 -14.58 -2.29
CA LEU A 182 3.57 -13.57 -2.78
C LEU A 182 4.73 -14.26 -3.52
N THR A 183 4.74 -14.17 -4.84
CA THR A 183 5.85 -14.68 -5.66
C THR A 183 6.98 -13.66 -5.77
N LYS A 184 6.65 -12.41 -6.07
CA LYS A 184 7.60 -11.32 -6.18
C LYS A 184 6.91 -9.97 -5.92
N PHE A 185 7.63 -9.10 -5.22
CA PHE A 185 7.27 -7.71 -5.03
C PHE A 185 8.23 -6.83 -5.84
N TYR A 186 7.69 -5.88 -6.58
CA TYR A 186 8.43 -4.88 -7.31
C TYR A 186 8.15 -3.51 -6.69
N LYS A 187 9.18 -2.89 -6.13
CA LYS A 187 9.06 -1.54 -5.56
C LYS A 187 8.68 -0.54 -6.64
N ALA A 188 7.65 0.26 -6.40
CA ALA A 188 7.28 1.36 -7.29
C ALA A 188 8.34 2.49 -7.25
N GLU A 189 8.28 3.35 -8.25
CA GLU A 189 9.21 4.45 -8.46
C GLU A 189 9.25 5.40 -7.24
N GLY A 190 10.38 6.09 -7.07
CA GLY A 190 10.64 6.91 -5.87
C GLY A 190 9.60 8.00 -5.61
N TYR A 191 8.99 8.54 -6.67
CA TYR A 191 7.97 9.58 -6.55
C TYR A 191 6.61 9.07 -6.01
N HIS A 192 6.41 7.76 -5.95
CA HIS A 192 5.24 7.15 -5.32
C HIS A 192 5.41 6.94 -3.80
N GLN A 193 6.64 6.88 -3.32
CA GLN A 193 6.92 6.58 -1.92
C GLN A 193 6.62 7.79 -1.02
N GLY A 194 5.87 7.58 0.07
CA GLY A 194 5.45 8.64 0.98
C GLY A 194 4.60 9.71 0.30
N TYR A 195 3.84 9.33 -0.74
CA TYR A 195 3.16 10.31 -1.59
C TYR A 195 2.23 11.23 -0.80
N TYR A 196 1.41 10.70 0.07
CA TYR A 196 0.50 11.53 0.90
C TYR A 196 1.27 12.46 1.82
N ARG A 197 2.32 11.99 2.49
CA ARG A 197 3.14 12.79 3.40
C ARG A 197 3.77 13.99 2.68
N ASN A 198 4.21 13.80 1.45
CA ASN A 198 4.89 14.80 0.66
C ASN A 198 3.94 15.70 -0.15
N ASN A 199 2.66 15.31 -0.37
CA ASN A 199 1.74 15.94 -1.30
C ASN A 199 0.33 16.18 -0.71
N GLN A 200 0.22 16.52 0.58
CA GLN A 200 -1.07 16.62 1.28
C GLN A 200 -2.08 17.61 0.65
N ASN A 201 -1.57 18.58 -0.11
CA ASN A 201 -2.39 19.57 -0.81
C ASN A 201 -2.78 19.17 -2.24
N ALA A 202 -2.28 18.06 -2.77
CA ALA A 202 -2.69 17.55 -4.08
C ALA A 202 -4.20 17.27 -4.10
N PRO A 203 -4.89 17.48 -5.23
CA PRO A 203 -6.34 17.27 -5.34
C PRO A 203 -6.80 15.88 -4.90
N TYR A 204 -6.09 14.82 -5.31
CA TYR A 204 -6.38 13.46 -4.92
C TYR A 204 -6.21 13.23 -3.40
N CYS A 205 -5.14 13.78 -2.81
CA CYS A 205 -4.88 13.69 -1.38
C CYS A 205 -6.00 14.33 -0.55
N ARG A 206 -6.49 15.50 -0.98
CA ARG A 206 -7.59 16.21 -0.31
C ARG A 206 -8.94 15.54 -0.50
N ALA A 207 -9.21 15.01 -1.70
CA ALA A 207 -10.53 14.50 -2.06
C ALA A 207 -10.72 13.02 -1.66
N VAL A 208 -9.65 12.22 -1.60
CA VAL A 208 -9.73 10.76 -1.42
C VAL A 208 -9.00 10.30 -0.14
N ILE A 209 -7.71 10.66 0.01
CA ILE A 209 -6.90 10.10 1.09
C ILE A 209 -7.29 10.69 2.44
N ARG A 210 -7.35 12.01 2.56
CA ARG A 210 -7.66 12.70 3.82
C ARG A 210 -9.01 12.26 4.43
N PRO A 211 -10.13 12.22 3.69
CA PRO A 211 -11.41 11.75 4.25
C PRO A 211 -11.36 10.28 4.71
N LYS A 212 -10.58 9.42 4.02
CA LYS A 212 -10.37 8.03 4.42
C LYS A 212 -9.65 7.95 5.77
N LEU A 213 -8.58 8.71 5.97
CA LEU A 213 -7.84 8.76 7.22
C LEU A 213 -8.72 9.28 8.36
N GLU A 214 -9.47 10.36 8.15
CA GLU A 214 -10.41 10.91 9.13
C GLU A 214 -11.50 9.91 9.54
N LYS A 215 -12.00 9.11 8.60
CA LYS A 215 -12.97 8.05 8.88
C LYS A 215 -12.37 6.96 9.78
N LEU A 216 -11.12 6.53 9.48
CA LEU A 216 -10.43 5.54 10.30
C LEU A 216 -10.13 6.07 11.71
N ASP A 217 -9.70 7.32 11.84
CA ASP A 217 -9.45 7.95 13.15
C ASP A 217 -10.71 7.98 14.04
N LYS A 218 -11.87 8.15 13.44
CA LYS A 218 -13.15 8.09 14.17
C LYS A 218 -13.51 6.67 14.60
N ALA A 219 -13.24 5.68 13.74
CA ALA A 219 -13.55 4.27 14.04
C ALA A 219 -12.64 3.68 15.13
N THR A 220 -11.41 4.18 15.29
CA THR A 220 -10.44 3.70 16.29
C THR A 220 -10.57 4.37 17.66
N LYS A 221 -11.39 5.41 17.80
CA LYS A 221 -11.63 6.12 19.06
C LYS A 221 -12.80 5.57 19.89
N HIS A 222 -13.43 4.52 19.42
CA HIS A 222 -14.50 3.77 20.10
C HIS A 222 -14.06 2.34 20.39
#